data_377b740c748ef56c2458ead6ef9a76fa
#
_entry.id   377b740c748ef56c2458ead6ef9a76fa
#
_cell.length_a   1.000
_cell.length_b   1.000
_cell.length_c   1.000
_cell.angle_alpha   90.00
_cell.angle_beta   90.00
_cell.angle_gamma   90.00
#
_symmetry.space_group_name_H-M   'P 1'
#
loop_
_entity.id
_entity.type
_entity.pdbx_description
1 polymer ?
#
loop_
_entity_poly.entity_id
_entity_poly.type
_entity_poly.pdbx_seq_one_letter_code
_entity_poly.pdbx_strand_id
1 'polypeptide(L)'
;MNKQKTRRPELLAPAGNMEKFFTALHFGADAVYLAGKNFGLRAFADNFTLDEIKFCCGYAHEKGKKVYVTVNIFADGRDLEKLPDYISALDNCGADALIVSDAGVMQIAKSVAPRLPLHLSTQANCTNARAAEFWRDAGVSRIVAARECGFDDLVQMAALKDCELEIFVHGAMCMAYSGRCLLSSWLSGRGGNKGECVQACRWEWQVSLTEREHPDKPLFLNEDERGVYIMNSRDLCLMPYLNRALETGAVSLKIEGRMKSAHYVGTVVNAYRRALDACLTGSFSKSVSDGLLNELKKTSHRAFTSGFLFGKDFDETENFFTSKAVADGNFVASVLDWSDGVAAV
;
A
#
# COMPACT_ATOMS: atom_id res chain seq x y z
N MET A 1 35.34 0.71 2.17
CA MET A 1 33.86 0.66 2.12
C MET A 1 33.43 -0.54 2.95
N ASN A 2 32.92 -0.29 4.17
CA ASN A 2 32.41 -1.33 5.06
C ASN A 2 31.14 -1.92 4.42
N LYS A 3 31.17 -3.21 4.04
CA LYS A 3 29.97 -3.98 3.75
C LYS A 3 29.19 -4.13 5.08
N GLN A 4 28.34 -3.14 5.39
CA GLN A 4 27.26 -3.44 6.34
C GLN A 4 26.53 -4.66 5.79
N LYS A 5 26.49 -5.75 6.61
CA LYS A 5 25.61 -6.90 6.33
C LYS A 5 24.21 -6.30 6.13
N THR A 6 23.74 -6.24 4.89
CA THR A 6 22.40 -5.79 4.56
C THR A 6 21.42 -6.70 5.30
N ARG A 7 20.82 -6.16 6.34
CA ARG A 7 19.72 -6.84 7.05
C ARG A 7 18.66 -7.13 5.99
N ARG A 8 18.21 -8.38 5.91
CA ARG A 8 17.13 -8.78 5.00
C ARG A 8 15.91 -7.88 5.26
N PRO A 9 15.44 -7.10 4.28
CA PRO A 9 14.26 -6.27 4.50
C PRO A 9 13.02 -7.13 4.64
N GLU A 10 12.09 -6.68 5.43
CA GLU A 10 10.78 -7.27 5.62
C GLU A 10 9.94 -7.09 4.34
N LEU A 11 9.29 -8.14 3.87
CA LEU A 11 8.26 -8.06 2.84
C LEU A 11 6.89 -7.96 3.51
N LEU A 12 6.27 -6.79 3.43
CA LEU A 12 4.98 -6.49 4.06
C LEU A 12 3.85 -6.59 3.05
N ALA A 13 2.96 -7.53 3.25
CA ALA A 13 1.85 -7.84 2.35
C ALA A 13 0.48 -7.35 2.87
N PRO A 14 -0.47 -7.00 1.98
CA PRO A 14 -1.82 -6.63 2.36
C PRO A 14 -2.69 -7.86 2.64
N ALA A 15 -3.59 -7.76 3.64
CA ALA A 15 -4.71 -8.68 3.80
C ALA A 15 -6.02 -7.90 4.01
N GLY A 16 -6.99 -8.11 3.12
CA GLY A 16 -8.33 -7.54 3.24
C GLY A 16 -9.34 -8.51 3.84
N ASN A 17 -9.01 -9.81 3.95
CA ASN A 17 -9.79 -10.87 4.58
C ASN A 17 -8.89 -12.06 4.93
N MET A 18 -9.47 -13.10 5.54
CA MET A 18 -8.76 -14.30 6.00
C MET A 18 -8.07 -15.06 4.86
N GLU A 19 -8.72 -15.22 3.70
CA GLU A 19 -8.13 -15.89 2.53
C GLU A 19 -6.82 -15.19 2.10
N LYS A 20 -6.85 -13.86 1.98
CA LYS A 20 -5.67 -13.07 1.60
C LYS A 20 -4.58 -13.08 2.68
N PHE A 21 -4.96 -13.19 3.95
CA PHE A 21 -4.02 -13.34 5.07
C PHE A 21 -3.22 -14.63 4.93
N PHE A 22 -3.90 -15.77 4.77
CA PHE A 22 -3.22 -17.05 4.57
C PHE A 22 -2.39 -17.07 3.28
N THR A 23 -2.95 -16.54 2.19
CA THR A 23 -2.25 -16.43 0.90
C THR A 23 -0.95 -15.62 1.05
N ALA A 24 -0.99 -14.46 1.68
CA ALA A 24 0.21 -13.63 1.87
C ALA A 24 1.32 -14.38 2.62
N LEU A 25 0.99 -15.03 3.73
CA LEU A 25 1.95 -15.79 4.52
C LEU A 25 2.49 -17.01 3.78
N HIS A 26 1.63 -17.74 3.04
CA HIS A 26 2.00 -18.91 2.25
C HIS A 26 3.02 -18.55 1.17
N PHE A 27 2.83 -17.44 0.47
CA PHE A 27 3.72 -16.97 -0.59
C PHE A 27 4.93 -16.18 -0.12
N GLY A 28 5.19 -16.11 1.19
CA GLY A 28 6.47 -15.68 1.75
C GLY A 28 6.52 -14.25 2.27
N ALA A 29 5.39 -13.65 2.63
CA ALA A 29 5.39 -12.40 3.39
C ALA A 29 6.08 -12.61 4.76
N ASP A 30 6.83 -11.61 5.20
CA ASP A 30 7.45 -11.58 6.54
C ASP A 30 6.51 -10.92 7.56
N ALA A 31 5.64 -10.03 7.08
CA ALA A 31 4.59 -9.41 7.86
C ALA A 31 3.34 -9.16 7.00
N VAL A 32 2.21 -9.04 7.66
CA VAL A 32 0.93 -8.72 7.00
C VAL A 32 0.32 -7.49 7.66
N TYR A 33 -0.21 -6.56 6.86
CA TYR A 33 -1.02 -5.48 7.39
C TYR A 33 -2.50 -5.66 7.03
N LEU A 34 -3.34 -5.43 8.02
CA LEU A 34 -4.78 -5.61 7.93
C LEU A 34 -5.52 -4.48 8.65
N ALA A 35 -6.84 -4.47 8.61
CA ALA A 35 -7.67 -3.54 9.34
C ALA A 35 -8.81 -4.25 10.03
N GLY A 36 -9.20 -3.74 11.18
CA GLY A 36 -10.50 -4.07 11.76
C GLY A 36 -11.65 -3.40 11.01
N LYS A 37 -12.86 -3.74 11.37
CA LYS A 37 -14.08 -3.18 10.77
C LYS A 37 -14.24 -1.68 11.01
N ASN A 38 -13.53 -1.13 12.01
CA ASN A 38 -13.56 0.27 12.39
C ASN A 38 -12.18 0.93 12.20
N PHE A 39 -12.17 2.25 12.02
CA PHE A 39 -11.00 3.14 12.05
C PHE A 39 -9.88 2.84 11.03
N GLY A 40 -10.13 1.96 10.05
CA GLY A 40 -9.21 1.67 8.97
C GLY A 40 -9.65 2.26 7.63
N LEU A 41 -8.70 2.69 6.79
CA LEU A 41 -8.99 3.00 5.38
C LEU A 41 -9.35 1.71 4.63
N ARG A 42 -10.14 1.82 3.55
CA ARG A 42 -10.70 0.69 2.78
C ARG A 42 -11.86 0.02 3.51
N ALA A 43 -12.87 0.81 3.90
CA ALA A 43 -14.09 0.32 4.54
C ALA A 43 -14.85 -0.73 3.71
N PHE A 44 -14.66 -0.77 2.39
CA PHE A 44 -15.26 -1.77 1.48
C PHE A 44 -14.48 -3.08 1.36
N ALA A 45 -13.32 -3.24 2.01
CA ALA A 45 -12.74 -4.56 2.22
C ALA A 45 -13.58 -5.28 3.27
N ASP A 46 -13.56 -6.63 3.27
CA ASP A 46 -14.28 -7.42 4.27
C ASP A 46 -13.84 -7.07 5.70
N ASN A 47 -12.55 -6.72 5.86
CA ASN A 47 -11.90 -6.36 7.11
C ASN A 47 -12.11 -7.43 8.21
N PHE A 48 -11.47 -7.27 9.36
CA PHE A 48 -11.40 -8.31 10.38
C PHE A 48 -12.18 -7.90 11.64
N THR A 49 -12.85 -8.85 12.28
CA THR A 49 -13.31 -8.72 13.66
C THR A 49 -12.11 -8.76 14.63
N LEU A 50 -12.30 -8.37 15.88
CA LEU A 50 -11.25 -8.47 16.90
C LEU A 50 -10.82 -9.93 17.13
N ASP A 51 -11.75 -10.88 17.10
CA ASP A 51 -11.46 -12.31 17.24
C ASP A 51 -10.62 -12.83 16.07
N GLU A 52 -10.95 -12.42 14.83
CA GLU A 52 -10.14 -12.75 13.65
C GLU A 52 -8.75 -12.10 13.72
N ILE A 53 -8.62 -10.86 14.22
CA ILE A 53 -7.31 -10.21 14.42
C ILE A 53 -6.49 -11.00 15.44
N LYS A 54 -7.09 -11.37 16.57
CA LYS A 54 -6.44 -12.20 17.60
C LYS A 54 -5.96 -13.53 17.02
N PHE A 55 -6.80 -14.19 16.24
CA PHE A 55 -6.43 -15.41 15.53
C PHE A 55 -5.27 -15.19 14.58
N CYS A 56 -5.31 -14.13 13.74
CA CYS A 56 -4.26 -13.79 12.79
C CYS A 56 -2.91 -13.53 13.49
N CYS A 57 -2.92 -12.81 14.62
CA CYS A 57 -1.71 -12.57 15.41
C CYS A 57 -1.12 -13.89 15.95
N GLY A 58 -1.93 -14.72 16.58
CA GLY A 58 -1.47 -16.03 17.09
C GLY A 58 -0.88 -16.91 15.99
N TYR A 59 -1.61 -17.05 14.87
CA TYR A 59 -1.16 -17.86 13.73
C TYR A 59 0.12 -17.34 13.08
N ALA A 60 0.26 -16.00 12.94
CA ALA A 60 1.46 -15.38 12.37
C ALA A 60 2.67 -15.59 13.32
N HIS A 61 2.48 -15.40 14.62
CA HIS A 61 3.52 -15.54 15.62
C HIS A 61 4.07 -16.97 15.70
N GLU A 62 3.22 -17.99 15.59
CA GLU A 62 3.66 -19.41 15.51
C GLU A 62 4.61 -19.65 14.32
N LYS A 63 4.51 -18.83 13.27
CA LYS A 63 5.37 -18.88 12.07
C LYS A 63 6.51 -17.86 12.09
N GLY A 64 6.70 -17.14 13.20
CA GLY A 64 7.71 -16.07 13.32
C GLY A 64 7.43 -14.87 12.42
N LYS A 65 6.15 -14.64 12.09
CA LYS A 65 5.67 -13.52 11.26
C LYS A 65 4.95 -12.47 12.10
N LYS A 66 4.71 -11.28 11.53
CA LYS A 66 4.13 -10.14 12.22
C LYS A 66 2.80 -9.69 11.62
N VAL A 67 1.96 -9.07 12.44
CA VAL A 67 0.68 -8.50 12.04
C VAL A 67 0.61 -7.04 12.48
N TYR A 68 0.45 -6.14 11.50
CA TYR A 68 0.28 -4.71 11.74
C TYR A 68 -1.16 -4.30 11.47
N VAL A 69 -1.77 -3.59 12.40
CA VAL A 69 -3.18 -3.20 12.28
C VAL A 69 -3.30 -1.71 11.92
N THR A 70 -4.06 -1.40 10.87
CA THR A 70 -4.28 -0.01 10.46
C THR A 70 -5.37 0.65 11.31
N VAL A 71 -5.04 1.79 11.92
CA VAL A 71 -5.94 2.73 12.59
C VAL A 71 -5.63 4.11 12.00
N ASN A 72 -5.83 4.25 10.69
CA ASN A 72 -5.24 5.31 9.89
C ASN A 72 -6.27 6.20 9.17
N ILE A 73 -7.48 6.31 9.71
CA ILE A 73 -8.43 7.37 9.34
C ILE A 73 -7.96 8.72 9.92
N PHE A 74 -8.46 9.82 9.39
CA PHE A 74 -8.48 11.09 10.12
C PHE A 74 -9.70 11.09 11.06
N ALA A 75 -9.42 10.98 12.36
CA ALA A 75 -10.46 10.84 13.38
C ALA A 75 -11.21 12.16 13.59
N ASP A 76 -12.54 12.09 13.75
CA ASP A 76 -13.34 13.19 14.27
C ASP A 76 -13.65 12.99 15.77
N GLY A 77 -14.32 13.94 16.40
CA GLY A 77 -14.61 13.89 17.85
C GLY A 77 -15.36 12.61 18.27
N ARG A 78 -16.25 12.08 17.42
CA ARG A 78 -17.00 10.84 17.71
C ARG A 78 -16.14 9.58 17.59
N ASP A 79 -15.16 9.61 16.69
CA ASP A 79 -14.18 8.53 16.58
C ASP A 79 -13.31 8.47 17.84
N LEU A 80 -12.87 9.64 18.35
CA LEU A 80 -11.98 9.74 19.51
C LEU A 80 -12.58 9.11 20.77
N GLU A 81 -13.90 9.15 20.94
CA GLU A 81 -14.59 8.55 22.09
C GLU A 81 -14.44 7.01 22.16
N LYS A 82 -14.36 6.36 20.99
CA LYS A 82 -14.34 4.89 20.87
C LYS A 82 -12.92 4.31 20.70
N LEU A 83 -11.97 5.15 20.36
CA LEU A 83 -10.60 4.72 20.05
C LEU A 83 -9.85 4.12 21.25
N PRO A 84 -9.98 4.61 22.52
CA PRO A 84 -9.26 4.03 23.64
C PRO A 84 -9.54 2.55 23.84
N ASP A 85 -10.82 2.15 23.86
CA ASP A 85 -11.23 0.75 24.02
C ASP A 85 -10.78 -0.11 22.84
N TYR A 86 -10.93 0.43 21.63
CA TYR A 86 -10.52 -0.28 20.42
C TYR A 86 -9.01 -0.53 20.35
N ILE A 87 -8.19 0.48 20.67
CA ILE A 87 -6.72 0.35 20.67
C ILE A 87 -6.27 -0.61 21.77
N SER A 88 -6.87 -0.54 22.96
CA SER A 88 -6.60 -1.49 24.03
C SER A 88 -6.94 -2.93 23.64
N ALA A 89 -8.05 -3.13 22.92
CA ALA A 89 -8.43 -4.44 22.39
C ALA A 89 -7.42 -4.95 21.35
N LEU A 90 -6.88 -4.10 20.48
CA LEU A 90 -5.84 -4.48 19.50
C LEU A 90 -4.52 -4.88 20.17
N ASP A 91 -4.10 -4.18 21.23
CA ASP A 91 -2.94 -4.56 22.04
C ASP A 91 -3.16 -5.96 22.67
N ASN A 92 -4.34 -6.19 23.24
CA ASN A 92 -4.73 -7.50 23.81
C ASN A 92 -4.87 -8.62 22.75
N CYS A 93 -5.13 -8.28 21.48
CA CYS A 93 -5.09 -9.25 20.38
C CYS A 93 -3.66 -9.67 20.01
N GLY A 94 -2.63 -8.97 20.48
CA GLY A 94 -1.24 -9.23 20.17
C GLY A 94 -0.76 -8.62 18.85
N ALA A 95 -1.35 -7.50 18.41
CA ALA A 95 -0.86 -6.76 17.25
C ALA A 95 0.60 -6.32 17.47
N ASP A 96 1.45 -6.46 16.45
CA ASP A 96 2.86 -6.10 16.53
C ASP A 96 3.13 -4.60 16.35
N ALA A 97 2.22 -3.88 15.72
CA ALA A 97 2.22 -2.41 15.62
C ALA A 97 0.88 -1.88 15.14
N LEU A 98 0.62 -0.60 15.40
CA LEU A 98 -0.47 0.17 14.78
C LEU A 98 0.08 1.05 13.66
N ILE A 99 -0.59 1.05 12.51
CA ILE A 99 -0.31 1.98 11.41
C ILE A 99 -1.29 3.15 11.54
N VAL A 100 -0.79 4.33 11.91
CA VAL A 100 -1.58 5.51 12.29
C VAL A 100 -1.23 6.72 11.42
N SER A 101 -2.17 7.66 11.23
CA SER A 101 -1.93 8.90 10.48
C SER A 101 -2.35 10.15 11.23
N ASP A 102 -3.20 10.03 12.21
CA ASP A 102 -3.78 11.12 12.98
C ASP A 102 -3.04 11.29 14.31
N ALA A 103 -2.66 12.53 14.64
CA ALA A 103 -1.91 12.83 15.87
C ALA A 103 -2.73 12.58 17.14
N GLY A 104 -4.06 12.78 17.10
CA GLY A 104 -4.96 12.46 18.21
C GLY A 104 -5.02 10.95 18.48
N VAL A 105 -5.12 10.15 17.40
CA VAL A 105 -5.05 8.68 17.50
C VAL A 105 -3.73 8.23 18.10
N MET A 106 -2.60 8.86 17.71
CA MET A 106 -1.27 8.55 18.29
C MET A 106 -1.21 8.84 19.79
N GLN A 107 -1.76 9.99 20.22
CA GLN A 107 -1.79 10.37 21.64
C GLN A 107 -2.61 9.37 22.47
N ILE A 108 -3.76 8.95 21.96
CA ILE A 108 -4.58 7.91 22.59
C ILE A 108 -3.80 6.61 22.68
N ALA A 109 -3.20 6.15 21.56
CA ALA A 109 -2.44 4.89 21.52
C ALA A 109 -1.30 4.89 22.56
N LYS A 110 -0.56 5.99 22.67
CA LYS A 110 0.51 6.14 23.68
C LYS A 110 -0.01 6.11 25.13
N SER A 111 -1.25 6.54 25.35
CA SER A 111 -1.88 6.52 26.67
C SER A 111 -2.37 5.14 27.07
N VAL A 112 -3.04 4.41 26.16
CA VAL A 112 -3.75 3.17 26.49
C VAL A 112 -2.95 1.89 26.15
N ALA A 113 -2.02 1.99 25.21
CA ALA A 113 -1.16 0.88 24.75
C ALA A 113 0.30 1.35 24.56
N PRO A 114 0.99 1.85 25.62
CA PRO A 114 2.27 2.55 25.49
C PRO A 114 3.42 1.66 24.98
N ARG A 115 3.28 0.34 25.02
CA ARG A 115 4.27 -0.63 24.52
C ARG A 115 4.02 -1.03 23.07
N LEU A 116 2.85 -0.75 22.51
CA LEU A 116 2.50 -1.10 21.14
C LEU A 116 3.19 -0.14 20.15
N PRO A 117 4.08 -0.60 19.29
CA PRO A 117 4.80 0.27 18.35
C PRO A 117 3.86 1.02 17.41
N LEU A 118 4.22 2.26 17.08
CA LEU A 118 3.48 3.11 16.15
C LEU A 118 4.25 3.25 14.85
N HIS A 119 3.63 2.85 13.74
CA HIS A 119 4.11 3.07 12.39
C HIS A 119 3.32 4.22 11.77
N LEU A 120 4.02 5.25 11.30
CA LEU A 120 3.38 6.36 10.61
C LEU A 120 2.85 5.92 9.25
N SER A 121 1.56 6.06 9.03
CA SER A 121 0.95 5.77 7.73
C SER A 121 1.43 6.74 6.65
N THR A 122 1.51 6.28 5.40
CA THR A 122 1.71 7.13 4.23
C THR A 122 0.68 8.27 4.14
N GLN A 123 -0.49 8.11 4.76
CA GLN A 123 -1.55 9.12 4.81
C GLN A 123 -1.17 10.37 5.63
N ALA A 124 -0.17 10.29 6.50
CA ALA A 124 0.40 11.45 7.19
C ALA A 124 1.29 12.31 6.28
N ASN A 125 1.53 11.86 5.04
CA ASN A 125 2.27 12.60 4.01
C ASN A 125 3.69 13.00 4.45
N CYS A 126 4.45 12.06 5.00
CA CYS A 126 5.85 12.28 5.35
C CYS A 126 6.73 12.15 4.11
N THR A 127 7.29 13.26 3.62
CA THR A 127 8.00 13.37 2.34
C THR A 127 9.47 13.73 2.46
N ASN A 128 10.00 13.96 3.66
CA ASN A 128 11.39 14.36 3.87
C ASN A 128 11.90 14.02 5.27
N ALA A 129 13.21 14.04 5.45
CA ALA A 129 13.88 13.64 6.68
C ALA A 129 13.50 14.53 7.90
N ARG A 130 13.25 15.83 7.71
CA ARG A 130 12.87 16.72 8.82
C ARG A 130 11.47 16.40 9.35
N ALA A 131 10.53 16.12 8.46
CA ALA A 131 9.22 15.61 8.87
C ALA A 131 9.33 14.26 9.57
N ALA A 132 10.22 13.39 9.10
CA ALA A 132 10.49 12.10 9.72
C ALA A 132 11.09 12.23 11.13
N GLU A 133 12.03 13.16 11.35
CA GLU A 133 12.57 13.50 12.68
C GLU A 133 11.44 13.92 13.65
N PHE A 134 10.57 14.83 13.21
CA PHE A 134 9.42 15.28 14.03
C PHE A 134 8.54 14.10 14.46
N TRP A 135 8.20 13.18 13.55
CA TRP A 135 7.36 12.04 13.86
C TRP A 135 8.07 11.03 14.76
N ARG A 136 9.39 10.79 14.56
CA ARG A 136 10.20 9.98 15.49
C ARG A 136 10.16 10.56 16.90
N ASP A 137 10.38 11.87 17.04
CA ASP A 137 10.38 12.55 18.32
C ASP A 137 8.99 12.53 18.97
N ALA A 138 7.93 12.48 18.15
CA ALA A 138 6.57 12.22 18.60
C ALA A 138 6.32 10.74 19.01
N GLY A 139 7.30 9.84 18.89
CA GLY A 139 7.25 8.45 19.34
C GLY A 139 6.88 7.42 18.29
N VAL A 140 7.01 7.77 17.01
CA VAL A 140 6.87 6.83 15.89
C VAL A 140 8.16 6.01 15.75
N SER A 141 8.02 4.70 15.65
CA SER A 141 9.15 3.76 15.49
C SER A 141 9.45 3.40 14.02
N ARG A 142 8.48 3.59 13.11
CA ARG A 142 8.63 3.33 11.67
C ARG A 142 7.82 4.34 10.86
N ILE A 143 8.38 4.83 9.77
CA ILE A 143 7.72 5.74 8.84
C ILE A 143 7.45 5.02 7.53
N VAL A 144 6.16 4.92 7.15
CA VAL A 144 5.78 4.57 5.78
C VAL A 144 5.87 5.84 4.95
N ALA A 145 6.92 5.97 4.15
CA ALA A 145 7.14 7.16 3.34
C ALA A 145 5.96 7.45 2.41
N ALA A 146 5.73 8.72 2.13
CA ALA A 146 4.82 9.11 1.06
C ALA A 146 5.35 8.58 -0.28
N ARG A 147 4.45 8.21 -1.19
CA ARG A 147 4.82 7.63 -2.51
C ARG A 147 5.49 8.64 -3.44
N GLU A 148 5.41 9.90 -3.09
CA GLU A 148 5.96 11.05 -3.80
C GLU A 148 7.43 11.34 -3.47
N CYS A 149 8.05 10.53 -2.60
CA CYS A 149 9.47 10.66 -2.24
C CYS A 149 10.37 10.15 -3.36
N GLY A 150 11.40 10.94 -3.68
CA GLY A 150 12.52 10.53 -4.53
C GLY A 150 13.55 9.70 -3.77
N PHE A 151 14.51 9.14 -4.51
CA PHE A 151 15.55 8.28 -3.94
C PHE A 151 16.36 8.97 -2.82
N ASP A 152 16.80 10.21 -3.05
CA ASP A 152 17.64 10.93 -2.09
C ASP A 152 16.88 11.28 -0.80
N ASP A 153 15.59 11.59 -0.88
CA ASP A 153 14.73 11.81 0.28
C ASP A 153 14.62 10.51 1.11
N LEU A 154 14.42 9.37 0.45
CA LEU A 154 14.32 8.07 1.10
C LEU A 154 15.62 7.70 1.80
N VAL A 155 16.79 7.91 1.17
CA VAL A 155 18.11 7.67 1.78
C VAL A 155 18.31 8.53 3.04
N GLN A 156 17.93 9.81 2.99
CA GLN A 156 18.03 10.70 4.14
C GLN A 156 17.09 10.27 5.28
N MET A 157 15.87 9.85 4.95
CA MET A 157 14.93 9.33 5.96
C MET A 157 15.41 8.01 6.57
N ALA A 158 15.97 7.10 5.77
CA ALA A 158 16.50 5.82 6.24
C ALA A 158 17.74 5.97 7.16
N ALA A 159 18.46 7.09 7.04
CA ALA A 159 19.62 7.39 7.88
C ALA A 159 19.26 7.83 9.31
N LEU A 160 17.98 8.06 9.60
CA LEU A 160 17.53 8.46 10.93
C LEU A 160 17.75 7.33 11.94
N LYS A 161 18.36 7.66 13.06
CA LYS A 161 18.51 6.73 14.17
C LYS A 161 17.16 6.54 14.88
N ASP A 162 16.94 5.33 15.41
CA ASP A 162 15.78 4.99 16.23
C ASP A 162 14.42 5.13 15.52
N CYS A 163 14.44 5.16 14.18
CA CYS A 163 13.24 5.15 13.35
C CYS A 163 13.49 4.37 12.06
N GLU A 164 12.65 3.39 11.80
CA GLU A 164 12.72 2.55 10.61
C GLU A 164 12.04 3.22 9.41
N LEU A 165 12.53 2.95 8.19
CA LEU A 165 11.88 3.36 6.95
C LEU A 165 11.19 2.18 6.27
N GLU A 166 9.93 2.37 5.87
CA GLU A 166 9.14 1.48 5.04
C GLU A 166 8.75 2.21 3.75
N ILE A 167 8.90 1.54 2.60
CA ILE A 167 8.55 2.10 1.29
C ILE A 167 7.58 1.19 0.54
N PHE A 168 6.69 1.78 -0.26
CA PHE A 168 5.90 1.00 -1.21
C PHE A 168 6.76 0.58 -2.39
N VAL A 169 6.58 -0.68 -2.82
CA VAL A 169 7.28 -1.24 -3.99
C VAL A 169 6.32 -1.70 -5.09
N HIS A 170 5.03 -1.87 -4.77
CA HIS A 170 4.04 -2.32 -5.75
C HIS A 170 2.63 -1.85 -5.42
N GLY A 171 1.83 -1.63 -6.47
CA GLY A 171 0.40 -1.42 -6.39
C GLY A 171 -0.06 -0.01 -6.74
N ALA A 172 -1.32 0.25 -6.49
CA ALA A 172 -2.00 1.45 -6.96
C ALA A 172 -1.42 2.75 -6.39
N MET A 173 -1.13 3.73 -7.26
CA MET A 173 -0.82 5.11 -6.88
C MET A 173 -2.09 5.95 -6.73
N CYS A 174 -2.02 7.02 -5.93
CA CYS A 174 -3.05 8.06 -5.88
C CYS A 174 -2.67 9.21 -6.80
N MET A 175 -3.67 9.87 -7.40
CA MET A 175 -3.50 11.09 -8.18
C MET A 175 -3.04 12.27 -7.31
N ALA A 176 -3.58 12.41 -6.12
CA ALA A 176 -3.21 13.44 -5.16
C ALA A 176 -2.15 12.92 -4.19
N TYR A 177 -1.41 13.83 -3.58
CA TYR A 177 -0.54 13.50 -2.46
C TYR A 177 -1.27 12.65 -1.42
N SER A 178 -0.58 11.68 -0.85
CA SER A 178 -1.12 10.74 0.11
C SER A 178 -1.83 11.46 1.27
N GLY A 179 -3.10 11.14 1.50
CA GLY A 179 -3.93 11.74 2.56
C GLY A 179 -4.47 13.15 2.26
N ARG A 180 -4.28 13.71 1.06
CA ARG A 180 -4.65 15.10 0.74
C ARG A 180 -5.77 15.23 -0.30
N CYS A 181 -6.45 14.14 -0.66
CA CYS A 181 -7.47 14.13 -1.70
C CYS A 181 -8.88 14.35 -1.11
N LEU A 182 -9.60 15.32 -1.69
CA LEU A 182 -11.01 15.60 -1.37
C LEU A 182 -11.97 15.24 -2.52
N LEU A 183 -11.45 14.74 -3.65
CA LEU A 183 -12.24 14.51 -4.87
C LEU A 183 -13.43 13.57 -4.62
N SER A 184 -13.20 12.47 -3.90
CA SER A 184 -14.27 11.51 -3.54
C SER A 184 -15.34 12.15 -2.68
N SER A 185 -14.95 12.91 -1.65
CA SER A 185 -15.89 13.61 -0.77
C SER A 185 -16.73 14.64 -1.53
N TRP A 186 -16.09 15.39 -2.44
CA TRP A 186 -16.77 16.42 -3.21
C TRP A 186 -17.78 15.84 -4.20
N LEU A 187 -17.43 14.75 -4.90
CA LEU A 187 -18.27 14.14 -5.92
C LEU A 187 -19.38 13.24 -5.39
N SER A 188 -19.16 12.60 -4.27
CA SER A 188 -20.07 11.54 -3.77
C SER A 188 -20.46 11.66 -2.30
N GLY A 189 -19.97 12.67 -1.59
CA GLY A 189 -20.13 12.78 -0.13
C GLY A 189 -19.34 11.74 0.68
N ARG A 190 -18.57 10.83 0.01
CA ARG A 190 -17.85 9.71 0.63
C ARG A 190 -16.40 10.07 0.84
N GLY A 191 -15.98 10.09 2.11
CA GLY A 191 -14.65 10.57 2.50
C GLY A 191 -13.53 9.59 2.20
N GLY A 192 -12.62 9.95 1.30
CA GLY A 192 -11.43 9.14 1.02
C GLY A 192 -10.57 8.89 2.25
N ASN A 193 -10.49 9.88 3.14
CA ASN A 193 -9.73 9.81 4.41
C ASN A 193 -10.51 9.13 5.55
N LYS A 194 -11.74 8.69 5.30
CA LYS A 194 -12.55 7.84 6.17
C LYS A 194 -12.66 6.40 5.62
N GLY A 195 -11.91 6.07 4.58
CA GLY A 195 -11.90 4.74 3.99
C GLY A 195 -12.92 4.50 2.87
N GLU A 196 -13.73 5.50 2.52
CA GLU A 196 -14.87 5.38 1.60
C GLU A 196 -14.57 5.91 0.19
N CYS A 197 -13.30 5.99 -0.21
CA CYS A 197 -12.90 6.51 -1.51
C CYS A 197 -13.55 5.75 -2.67
N VAL A 198 -14.35 6.45 -3.47
CA VAL A 198 -15.01 5.90 -4.69
C VAL A 198 -14.05 5.80 -5.88
N GLN A 199 -12.80 6.23 -5.72
CA GLN A 199 -11.77 6.24 -6.76
C GLN A 199 -12.19 7.06 -8.00
N ALA A 200 -12.82 8.21 -7.80
CA ALA A 200 -13.30 9.07 -8.86
C ALA A 200 -12.20 9.52 -9.85
N CYS A 201 -10.95 9.61 -9.39
CA CYS A 201 -9.80 9.87 -10.27
C CYS A 201 -9.55 8.77 -11.33
N ARG A 202 -10.30 7.66 -11.26
CA ARG A 202 -10.20 6.52 -12.18
C ARG A 202 -11.47 6.33 -13.02
N TRP A 203 -12.45 7.22 -12.87
CA TRP A 203 -13.62 7.22 -13.73
C TRP A 203 -13.27 7.71 -15.12
N GLU A 204 -14.08 7.35 -16.07
CA GLU A 204 -14.03 7.91 -17.41
C GLU A 204 -14.66 9.30 -17.37
N TRP A 205 -13.88 10.32 -17.76
CA TRP A 205 -14.30 11.71 -17.72
C TRP A 205 -14.43 12.25 -19.14
N GLN A 206 -15.54 12.89 -19.41
CA GLN A 206 -15.70 13.73 -20.60
C GLN A 206 -15.44 15.18 -20.19
N VAL A 207 -14.48 15.83 -20.85
CA VAL A 207 -14.17 17.24 -20.62
C VAL A 207 -14.75 18.07 -21.74
N SER A 208 -15.51 19.10 -21.37
CA SER A 208 -15.99 20.12 -22.30
C SER A 208 -15.47 21.48 -21.89
N LEU A 209 -15.06 22.27 -22.87
CA LEU A 209 -14.74 23.68 -22.71
C LEU A 209 -15.94 24.50 -23.20
N THR A 210 -16.45 25.37 -22.34
CA THR A 210 -17.55 26.28 -22.68
C THR A 210 -17.02 27.69 -22.58
N GLU A 211 -17.10 28.43 -23.67
CA GLU A 211 -16.77 29.85 -23.67
C GLU A 211 -17.94 30.60 -23.02
N ARG A 212 -17.61 31.61 -22.19
CA ARG A 212 -18.59 32.29 -21.33
C ARG A 212 -19.70 33.03 -22.12
N GLU A 213 -19.38 33.56 -23.29
CA GLU A 213 -20.32 34.30 -24.16
C GLU A 213 -21.09 33.38 -25.12
N HIS A 214 -20.61 32.10 -25.27
CA HIS A 214 -21.23 31.08 -26.09
C HIS A 214 -21.43 29.75 -25.35
N PRO A 215 -22.21 29.73 -24.26
CA PRO A 215 -22.39 28.54 -23.43
C PRO A 215 -23.13 27.39 -24.11
N ASP A 216 -23.82 27.68 -25.20
CA ASP A 216 -24.55 26.74 -26.05
C ASP A 216 -23.69 26.01 -27.08
N LYS A 217 -22.38 26.34 -27.15
CA LYS A 217 -21.41 25.73 -28.09
C LYS A 217 -20.21 25.14 -27.36
N PRO A 218 -20.39 24.10 -26.53
CA PRO A 218 -19.25 23.48 -25.84
C PRO A 218 -18.31 22.83 -26.86
N LEU A 219 -17.01 23.03 -26.66
CA LEU A 219 -15.96 22.28 -27.32
C LEU A 219 -15.65 21.04 -26.47
N PHE A 220 -15.84 19.87 -27.06
CA PHE A 220 -15.44 18.60 -26.40
C PHE A 220 -14.00 18.28 -26.77
N LEU A 221 -13.19 18.03 -25.75
CA LEU A 221 -11.85 17.48 -25.94
C LEU A 221 -12.00 15.97 -26.11
N ASN A 222 -11.99 15.53 -27.37
CA ASN A 222 -11.95 14.10 -27.70
C ASN A 222 -10.51 13.75 -28.10
N GLU A 223 -9.81 12.97 -27.31
CA GLU A 223 -8.48 12.46 -27.70
C GLU A 223 -8.54 11.08 -28.36
N ASP A 224 -9.58 10.29 -28.09
CA ASP A 224 -9.89 9.09 -28.86
C ASP A 224 -11.39 8.75 -28.77
N GLU A 225 -11.82 7.64 -29.39
CA GLU A 225 -13.22 7.14 -29.37
C GLU A 225 -13.72 6.78 -27.96
N ARG A 226 -12.94 6.97 -26.89
CA ARG A 226 -13.20 6.48 -25.52
C ARG A 226 -13.15 7.56 -24.42
N GLY A 227 -12.80 8.81 -24.74
CA GLY A 227 -12.79 9.94 -23.81
C GLY A 227 -11.39 10.38 -23.33
N VAL A 228 -11.36 11.50 -22.60
CA VAL A 228 -10.13 12.09 -22.03
C VAL A 228 -9.93 11.61 -20.61
N TYR A 229 -8.77 11.03 -20.30
CA TYR A 229 -8.43 10.55 -18.97
C TYR A 229 -7.50 11.55 -18.27
N ILE A 230 -8.05 12.46 -17.48
CA ILE A 230 -7.31 13.59 -16.90
C ILE A 230 -6.65 13.24 -15.55
N MET A 231 -7.14 12.21 -14.84
CA MET A 231 -6.72 11.92 -13.47
C MET A 231 -6.55 10.42 -13.24
N ASN A 232 -5.59 9.79 -13.88
CA ASN A 232 -5.43 8.35 -13.81
C ASN A 232 -3.98 7.93 -13.62
N SER A 233 -3.57 7.76 -12.36
CA SER A 233 -2.20 7.32 -12.03
C SER A 233 -1.96 5.88 -12.47
N ARG A 234 -0.76 5.61 -12.97
CA ARG A 234 -0.23 4.26 -13.22
C ARG A 234 -0.07 3.50 -11.90
N ASP A 235 0.14 2.19 -11.98
CA ASP A 235 0.43 1.38 -10.81
C ASP A 235 1.95 1.32 -10.57
N LEU A 236 2.39 1.53 -9.32
CA LEU A 236 3.79 1.42 -8.92
C LEU A 236 4.27 -0.03 -9.11
N CYS A 237 5.43 -0.21 -9.71
CA CYS A 237 6.14 -1.48 -9.79
C CYS A 237 7.65 -1.26 -9.78
N LEU A 238 8.29 -1.52 -8.64
CA LEU A 238 9.74 -1.40 -8.49
C LEU A 238 10.48 -2.71 -8.80
N MET A 239 9.83 -3.72 -9.40
CA MET A 239 10.48 -4.99 -9.75
C MET A 239 11.75 -4.79 -10.59
N PRO A 240 11.77 -3.98 -11.66
CA PRO A 240 12.98 -3.75 -12.45
C PRO A 240 14.08 -3.00 -11.68
N TYR A 241 13.71 -2.30 -10.62
CA TYR A 241 14.57 -1.38 -9.86
C TYR A 241 14.76 -1.82 -8.41
N LEU A 242 14.50 -3.11 -8.10
CA LEU A 242 14.49 -3.60 -6.72
C LEU A 242 15.84 -3.40 -6.02
N ASN A 243 16.96 -3.62 -6.70
CA ASN A 243 18.29 -3.33 -6.15
C ASN A 243 18.42 -1.86 -5.73
N ARG A 244 17.91 -0.94 -6.57
CA ARG A 244 17.92 0.50 -6.27
C ARG A 244 17.02 0.85 -5.09
N ALA A 245 15.85 0.20 -5.01
CA ALA A 245 14.96 0.34 -3.85
C ALA A 245 15.63 -0.13 -2.54
N LEU A 246 16.40 -1.22 -2.59
CA LEU A 246 17.17 -1.73 -1.44
C LEU A 246 18.31 -0.79 -1.02
N GLU A 247 18.94 -0.09 -1.97
CA GLU A 247 19.99 0.90 -1.69
C GLU A 247 19.47 2.14 -0.92
N THR A 248 18.16 2.39 -0.85
CA THR A 248 17.60 3.45 -0.01
C THR A 248 17.83 3.20 1.47
N GLY A 249 18.08 1.96 1.89
CA GLY A 249 18.20 1.58 3.29
C GLY A 249 16.87 1.29 3.98
N ALA A 250 15.74 1.24 3.24
CA ALA A 250 14.45 0.85 3.78
C ALA A 250 14.49 -0.58 4.34
N VAL A 251 13.94 -0.76 5.54
CA VAL A 251 13.92 -2.06 6.23
C VAL A 251 12.64 -2.86 5.97
N SER A 252 11.63 -2.24 5.38
CA SER A 252 10.36 -2.87 5.01
C SER A 252 9.91 -2.43 3.62
N LEU A 253 9.52 -3.41 2.80
CA LEU A 253 9.03 -3.24 1.44
C LEU A 253 7.54 -3.61 1.41
N LYS A 254 6.70 -2.62 1.17
CA LYS A 254 5.24 -2.73 1.26
C LYS A 254 4.57 -2.90 -0.08
N ILE A 255 3.67 -3.86 -0.14
CA ILE A 255 2.78 -4.09 -1.27
C ILE A 255 1.41 -3.47 -0.97
N GLU A 256 0.86 -2.63 -1.88
CA GLU A 256 -0.52 -2.16 -1.84
C GLU A 256 -1.44 -3.17 -2.52
N GLY A 257 -2.62 -3.41 -1.94
CA GLY A 257 -3.55 -4.34 -2.57
C GLY A 257 -4.64 -4.91 -1.66
N ARG A 258 -4.99 -4.29 -0.53
CA ARG A 258 -6.04 -4.81 0.38
C ARG A 258 -7.38 -5.11 -0.31
N MET A 259 -7.74 -4.31 -1.33
CA MET A 259 -8.96 -4.48 -2.14
C MET A 259 -8.78 -5.45 -3.32
N LYS A 260 -7.57 -5.91 -3.58
CA LYS A 260 -7.27 -6.84 -4.69
C LYS A 260 -7.66 -8.28 -4.32
N SER A 261 -7.72 -9.17 -5.33
CA SER A 261 -8.02 -10.60 -5.14
C SER A 261 -6.90 -11.35 -4.40
N ALA A 262 -7.19 -12.53 -3.87
CA ALA A 262 -6.19 -13.43 -3.30
C ALA A 262 -5.15 -13.85 -4.34
N HIS A 263 -5.56 -14.09 -5.59
CA HIS A 263 -4.65 -14.34 -6.71
C HIS A 263 -3.62 -13.22 -6.90
N TYR A 264 -4.07 -11.95 -6.89
CA TYR A 264 -3.14 -10.81 -6.95
C TYR A 264 -2.16 -10.84 -5.77
N VAL A 265 -2.65 -11.01 -4.55
CA VAL A 265 -1.79 -11.03 -3.35
C VAL A 265 -0.75 -12.14 -3.45
N GLY A 266 -1.16 -13.36 -3.80
CA GLY A 266 -0.25 -14.51 -3.93
C GLY A 266 0.80 -14.28 -5.01
N THR A 267 0.40 -13.85 -6.20
CA THR A 267 1.32 -13.61 -7.32
C THR A 267 2.33 -12.51 -6.99
N VAL A 268 1.87 -11.37 -6.45
CA VAL A 268 2.75 -10.23 -6.16
C VAL A 268 3.70 -10.57 -5.02
N VAL A 269 3.22 -11.18 -3.93
CA VAL A 269 4.07 -11.57 -2.79
C VAL A 269 5.12 -12.58 -3.22
N ASN A 270 4.74 -13.63 -3.98
CA ASN A 270 5.67 -14.63 -4.51
C ASN A 270 6.75 -14.00 -5.39
N ALA A 271 6.35 -13.12 -6.32
CA ALA A 271 7.31 -12.47 -7.21
C ALA A 271 8.32 -11.62 -6.43
N TYR A 272 7.87 -10.77 -5.50
CA TYR A 272 8.78 -9.97 -4.67
C TYR A 272 9.60 -10.79 -3.70
N ARG A 273 9.07 -11.90 -3.16
CA ARG A 273 9.85 -12.82 -2.32
C ARG A 273 11.01 -13.42 -3.09
N ARG A 274 10.73 -13.96 -4.27
CA ARG A 274 11.77 -14.54 -5.15
C ARG A 274 12.80 -13.50 -5.59
N ALA A 275 12.35 -12.28 -5.91
CA ALA A 275 13.23 -11.18 -6.26
C ALA A 275 14.15 -10.77 -5.10
N LEU A 276 13.61 -10.65 -3.88
CA LEU A 276 14.39 -10.33 -2.69
C LEU A 276 15.41 -11.42 -2.37
N ASP A 277 15.05 -12.69 -2.47
CA ASP A 277 15.96 -13.80 -2.24
C ASP A 277 17.08 -13.80 -3.28
N ALA A 278 16.76 -13.48 -4.55
CA ALA A 278 17.75 -13.33 -5.61
C ALA A 278 18.71 -12.14 -5.36
N CYS A 279 18.19 -11.00 -4.87
CA CYS A 279 19.03 -9.85 -4.49
C CYS A 279 20.00 -10.22 -3.36
N LEU A 280 19.54 -10.93 -2.34
CA LEU A 280 20.36 -11.33 -1.19
C LEU A 280 21.46 -12.34 -1.55
N THR A 281 21.18 -13.21 -2.52
CA THR A 281 22.16 -14.21 -3.04
C THR A 281 23.04 -13.66 -4.17
N GLY A 282 22.80 -12.43 -4.63
CA GLY A 282 23.53 -11.81 -5.75
C GLY A 282 23.16 -12.38 -7.11
N SER A 283 22.06 -13.13 -7.22
CA SER A 283 21.58 -13.74 -8.47
C SER A 283 20.50 -12.94 -9.19
N PHE A 284 20.11 -11.78 -8.67
CA PHE A 284 19.11 -10.91 -9.27
C PHE A 284 19.68 -10.26 -10.55
N SER A 285 19.26 -10.77 -11.69
CA SER A 285 19.66 -10.31 -13.03
C SER A 285 18.48 -9.69 -13.77
N LYS A 286 18.77 -9.03 -14.91
CA LYS A 286 17.74 -8.52 -15.81
C LYS A 286 16.77 -9.64 -16.24
N SER A 287 17.26 -10.81 -16.58
CA SER A 287 16.43 -11.96 -16.97
C SER A 287 15.50 -12.42 -15.86
N VAL A 288 15.98 -12.47 -14.61
CA VAL A 288 15.14 -12.79 -13.43
C VAL A 288 14.07 -11.72 -13.23
N SER A 289 14.46 -10.45 -13.30
CA SER A 289 13.54 -9.32 -13.19
C SER A 289 12.45 -9.33 -14.26
N ASP A 290 12.83 -9.52 -15.53
CA ASP A 290 11.90 -9.57 -16.68
C ASP A 290 10.94 -10.76 -16.55
N GLY A 291 11.40 -11.93 -16.11
CA GLY A 291 10.57 -13.10 -15.85
C GLY A 291 9.54 -12.84 -14.75
N LEU A 292 9.97 -12.24 -13.62
CA LEU A 292 9.06 -11.89 -12.52
C LEU A 292 8.11 -10.76 -12.89
N LEU A 293 8.55 -9.78 -13.69
CA LEU A 293 7.67 -8.73 -14.21
C LEU A 293 6.55 -9.31 -15.09
N ASN A 294 6.86 -10.33 -15.92
CA ASN A 294 5.84 -11.02 -16.71
C ASN A 294 4.83 -11.77 -15.84
N GLU A 295 5.25 -12.34 -14.70
CA GLU A 295 4.30 -12.91 -13.73
C GLU A 295 3.37 -11.84 -13.13
N LEU A 296 3.92 -10.68 -12.77
CA LEU A 296 3.13 -9.55 -12.24
C LEU A 296 2.06 -9.06 -13.24
N LYS A 297 2.37 -9.03 -14.53
CA LYS A 297 1.44 -8.62 -15.60
C LYS A 297 0.25 -9.57 -15.77
N LYS A 298 0.31 -10.80 -15.27
CA LYS A 298 -0.84 -11.73 -15.29
C LYS A 298 -1.95 -11.32 -14.32
N THR A 299 -1.67 -10.45 -13.36
CA THR A 299 -2.67 -9.93 -12.42
C THR A 299 -3.26 -8.61 -12.90
N SER A 300 -4.41 -8.22 -12.36
CA SER A 300 -5.05 -6.96 -12.71
C SER A 300 -4.19 -5.75 -12.32
N HIS A 301 -3.66 -5.05 -13.30
CA HIS A 301 -2.81 -3.86 -13.14
C HIS A 301 -3.14 -2.79 -14.19
N ARG A 302 -2.69 -1.55 -13.95
CA ARG A 302 -2.54 -0.52 -14.97
C ARG A 302 -1.11 -0.53 -15.48
N ALA A 303 -0.82 0.33 -16.47
CA ALA A 303 0.56 0.53 -16.90
C ALA A 303 1.47 0.76 -15.67
N PHE A 304 2.60 0.08 -15.63
CA PHE A 304 3.54 0.19 -14.52
C PHE A 304 4.40 1.44 -14.62
N THR A 305 4.79 1.97 -13.47
CA THR A 305 5.72 3.09 -13.31
C THR A 305 6.69 2.81 -12.16
N SER A 306 7.86 3.45 -12.21
CA SER A 306 8.79 3.53 -11.07
C SER A 306 8.33 4.53 -9.99
N GLY A 307 7.19 5.20 -10.18
CA GLY A 307 6.75 6.30 -9.35
C GLY A 307 7.75 7.45 -9.39
N PHE A 308 8.02 8.04 -8.24
CA PHE A 308 8.94 9.18 -8.11
C PHE A 308 10.36 8.78 -7.70
N LEU A 309 10.70 7.49 -7.72
CA LEU A 309 12.01 7.00 -7.25
C LEU A 309 13.20 7.68 -7.98
N PHE A 310 13.05 7.98 -9.27
CA PHE A 310 14.08 8.60 -10.10
C PHE A 310 13.86 10.09 -10.40
N GLY A 311 12.86 10.69 -9.80
CA GLY A 311 12.52 12.10 -9.99
C GLY A 311 11.02 12.33 -10.11
N LYS A 312 10.63 13.59 -10.27
CA LYS A 312 9.23 14.00 -10.39
C LYS A 312 8.84 14.15 -11.86
N ASP A 313 8.82 13.05 -12.58
CA ASP A 313 8.29 13.01 -13.93
C ASP A 313 6.83 12.56 -13.89
N PHE A 314 5.92 13.52 -14.04
CA PHE A 314 4.48 13.25 -14.01
C PHE A 314 4.00 12.53 -15.27
N ASP A 315 4.69 12.68 -16.41
CA ASP A 315 4.35 11.98 -17.65
C ASP A 315 4.63 10.48 -17.54
N GLU A 316 5.61 10.08 -16.71
CA GLU A 316 5.87 8.67 -16.40
C GLU A 316 4.94 8.11 -15.31
N THR A 317 4.30 8.94 -14.49
CA THR A 317 3.46 8.49 -13.37
C THR A 317 1.98 8.46 -13.71
N GLU A 318 1.54 9.25 -14.70
CA GLU A 318 0.14 9.34 -15.11
C GLU A 318 -0.13 8.54 -16.39
N ASN A 319 -1.37 8.06 -16.51
CA ASN A 319 -1.83 7.33 -17.69
C ASN A 319 -2.92 8.13 -18.40
N PHE A 320 -2.54 8.78 -19.48
CA PHE A 320 -3.45 9.62 -20.27
C PHE A 320 -4.25 8.82 -21.30
N PHE A 321 -3.98 7.51 -21.49
CA PHE A 321 -4.57 6.72 -22.57
C PHE A 321 -5.73 5.82 -22.11
N THR A 322 -5.75 5.33 -20.88
CA THR A 322 -6.82 4.44 -20.39
C THR A 322 -6.90 4.39 -18.87
N SER A 323 -8.12 4.37 -18.32
CA SER A 323 -8.37 4.09 -16.89
C SER A 323 -8.51 2.60 -16.60
N LYS A 324 -8.63 1.75 -17.62
CA LYS A 324 -8.88 0.32 -17.43
C LYS A 324 -7.65 -0.41 -16.93
N ALA A 325 -7.84 -1.24 -15.92
CA ALA A 325 -6.86 -2.24 -15.56
C ALA A 325 -6.89 -3.36 -16.61
N VAL A 326 -5.70 -3.87 -16.93
CA VAL A 326 -5.50 -5.01 -17.83
C VAL A 326 -4.92 -6.19 -17.04
N ALA A 327 -4.99 -7.38 -17.60
CA ALA A 327 -4.28 -8.56 -17.13
C ALA A 327 -3.88 -9.37 -18.34
N ASP A 328 -2.61 -9.77 -18.43
CA ASP A 328 -2.09 -10.59 -19.53
C ASP A 328 -2.44 -12.09 -19.34
N GLY A 329 -3.08 -12.44 -18.24
CA GLY A 329 -3.53 -13.79 -17.90
C GLY A 329 -4.99 -13.81 -17.46
N ASN A 330 -5.64 -14.95 -17.70
CA ASN A 330 -6.99 -15.21 -17.17
C ASN A 330 -6.88 -16.10 -15.92
N PHE A 331 -7.45 -15.66 -14.82
CA PHE A 331 -7.67 -16.52 -13.67
C PHE A 331 -8.74 -17.54 -14.04
N VAL A 332 -8.42 -18.83 -13.96
CA VAL A 332 -9.33 -19.92 -14.35
C VAL A 332 -10.07 -20.46 -13.14
N ALA A 333 -9.32 -20.88 -12.10
CA ALA A 333 -9.89 -21.47 -10.90
C ALA A 333 -8.89 -21.50 -9.75
N SER A 334 -9.39 -21.75 -8.53
CA SER A 334 -8.59 -22.12 -7.36
C SER A 334 -8.70 -23.62 -7.12
N VAL A 335 -7.57 -24.25 -6.86
CA VAL A 335 -7.59 -25.66 -6.42
C VAL A 335 -8.10 -25.70 -4.99
N LEU A 336 -9.19 -26.40 -4.77
CA LEU A 336 -9.84 -26.59 -3.47
C LEU A 336 -9.25 -27.78 -2.72
N ASP A 337 -8.94 -28.85 -3.48
CA ASP A 337 -8.38 -30.08 -2.93
C ASP A 337 -7.54 -30.79 -4.00
N TRP A 338 -6.62 -31.64 -3.56
CA TRP A 338 -5.77 -32.45 -4.44
C TRP A 338 -5.57 -33.83 -3.85
N SER A 339 -6.00 -34.85 -4.59
CA SER A 339 -5.73 -36.24 -4.26
C SER A 339 -5.50 -37.06 -5.52
N ASP A 340 -4.59 -38.05 -5.45
CA ASP A 340 -4.30 -39.03 -6.52
C ASP A 340 -4.09 -38.46 -7.92
N GLY A 341 -3.47 -37.25 -8.00
CA GLY A 341 -3.21 -36.58 -9.26
C GLY A 341 -4.41 -35.82 -9.84
N VAL A 342 -5.50 -35.70 -9.11
CA VAL A 342 -6.73 -34.98 -9.50
C VAL A 342 -6.91 -33.75 -8.62
N ALA A 343 -7.17 -32.61 -9.24
CA ALA A 343 -7.50 -31.36 -8.56
C ALA A 343 -9.02 -31.13 -8.57
N ALA A 344 -9.59 -30.85 -7.41
CA ALA A 344 -10.92 -30.24 -7.31
C ALA A 344 -10.75 -28.70 -7.44
N VAL A 345 -11.50 -28.05 -8.32
CA VAL A 345 -11.42 -26.62 -8.63
C VAL A 345 -12.78 -25.95 -8.53
#